data_5b432c2de2ecdb56abc994d9804ec7ea
#
_entry.id   5b432c2de2ecdb56abc994d9804ec7ea
#
_cell.length_a   1.000
_cell.length_b   1.000
_cell.length_c   1.000
_cell.angle_alpha   90.00
_cell.angle_beta   90.00
_cell.angle_gamma   90.00
#
_symmetry.space_group_name_H-M   'P 1'
#
loop_
_entity.id
_entity.type
_entity.pdbx_description
1 polymer ?
#
loop_
_entity_poly.entity_id
_entity_poly.type
_entity_poly.pdbx_seq_one_letter_code
_entity_poly.pdbx_strand_id
1 'polypeptide(L)'
;RRDLLFKPGDKIDPQLIVRNKQLLRSRPYISDVDITLMPDSLDSTRVNMVICTRDSWTISVDGAIHGEGRTMVGLSDANIFGWGNTLKFNTNFSRKDFSYGGNIVEYEIPNVLGSFYTADFSAGRDFYNSELNMGLRKEFIRPTDYEIGLTYSDVKSKRYMIDLDTSLLIKVRNLDAWGGKSRYIRSINSSIYFTGRYSYARFSRRPLVAPNHNPALHDYDAMLFGAGLYREKFYSANMIYGFGTREYLATGYKAELVGGYSWGEFNDEMYLGMTYTTGGFRSV
;
A
#
# COMPACT_ATOMS: atom_id res chain seq x y z
N ARG A 1 18.71 -12.21 0.46
CA ARG A 1 18.52 -12.81 1.81
C ARG A 1 17.58 -11.99 2.69
N ARG A 2 17.61 -10.66 2.59
CA ARG A 2 16.81 -9.74 3.40
C ARG A 2 15.29 -9.91 3.19
N ASP A 3 14.86 -10.31 1.99
CA ASP A 3 13.44 -10.48 1.62
C ASP A 3 12.94 -11.94 1.74
N LEU A 4 13.67 -12.81 2.44
CA LEU A 4 13.26 -14.19 2.66
C LEU A 4 12.49 -14.33 3.97
N LEU A 5 11.36 -15.05 3.91
CA LEU A 5 10.50 -15.35 5.06
C LEU A 5 10.99 -16.55 5.88
N PHE A 6 12.04 -17.23 5.44
CA PHE A 6 12.64 -18.40 6.06
C PHE A 6 14.16 -18.24 6.17
N LYS A 7 14.75 -18.98 7.08
CA LYS A 7 16.20 -19.00 7.34
C LYS A 7 16.75 -20.42 7.15
N PRO A 8 18.06 -20.56 6.92
CA PRO A 8 18.71 -21.87 6.95
C PRO A 8 18.42 -22.59 8.28
N GLY A 9 18.00 -23.85 8.21
CA GLY A 9 17.62 -24.67 9.37
C GLY A 9 16.13 -24.64 9.72
N ASP A 10 15.33 -23.80 9.09
CA ASP A 10 13.88 -23.82 9.26
C ASP A 10 13.24 -25.08 8.63
N LYS A 11 12.13 -25.53 9.21
CA LYS A 11 11.32 -26.58 8.60
C LYS A 11 10.67 -26.08 7.31
N ILE A 12 10.62 -26.96 6.30
CA ILE A 12 9.98 -26.64 5.03
C ILE A 12 8.48 -26.45 5.25
N ASP A 13 8.00 -25.29 4.87
CA ASP A 13 6.59 -24.95 4.78
C ASP A 13 6.25 -24.56 3.33
N PRO A 14 5.52 -25.40 2.58
CA PRO A 14 5.14 -25.10 1.19
C PRO A 14 4.36 -23.78 1.04
N GLN A 15 3.50 -23.45 2.02
CA GLN A 15 2.75 -22.19 1.98
C GLN A 15 3.67 -20.98 2.13
N LEU A 16 4.67 -21.08 3.00
CA LEU A 16 5.65 -20.02 3.20
C LEU A 16 6.53 -19.81 1.96
N ILE A 17 6.86 -20.90 1.24
CA ILE A 17 7.60 -20.83 -0.03
C ILE A 17 6.79 -20.07 -1.09
N VAL A 18 5.50 -20.40 -1.24
CA VAL A 18 4.62 -19.72 -2.19
C VAL A 18 4.48 -18.23 -1.84
N ARG A 19 4.28 -17.91 -0.58
CA ARG A 19 4.21 -16.51 -0.12
C ARG A 19 5.52 -15.76 -0.36
N ASN A 20 6.64 -16.40 -0.10
CA ASN A 20 7.94 -15.77 -0.37
C ASN A 20 8.16 -15.53 -1.87
N LYS A 21 7.74 -16.47 -2.71
CA LYS A 21 7.79 -16.30 -4.17
C LYS A 21 6.96 -15.08 -4.61
N GLN A 22 5.79 -14.90 -4.03
CA GLN A 22 4.94 -13.72 -4.27
C GLN A 22 5.58 -12.43 -3.76
N LEU A 23 6.11 -12.44 -2.53
CA LEU A 23 6.79 -11.28 -1.95
C LEU A 23 7.98 -10.84 -2.80
N LEU A 24 8.78 -11.78 -3.31
CA LEU A 24 9.88 -11.44 -4.20
C LEU A 24 9.39 -10.89 -5.55
N ARG A 25 8.32 -11.45 -6.11
CA ARG A 25 7.72 -10.97 -7.36
C ARG A 25 7.03 -9.61 -7.23
N SER A 26 6.58 -9.23 -6.04
CA SER A 26 6.03 -7.89 -5.81
C SER A 26 7.10 -6.79 -5.83
N ARG A 27 8.39 -7.17 -5.87
CA ARG A 27 9.48 -6.21 -6.03
C ARG A 27 9.56 -5.74 -7.49
N PRO A 28 9.47 -4.44 -7.77
CA PRO A 28 9.42 -3.94 -9.15
C PRO A 28 10.70 -4.21 -9.95
N TYR A 29 11.80 -4.49 -9.29
CA TYR A 29 13.09 -4.85 -9.92
C TYR A 29 13.25 -6.37 -10.16
N ILE A 30 12.23 -7.20 -9.87
CA ILE A 30 12.24 -8.65 -10.11
C ILE A 30 11.12 -9.00 -11.08
N SER A 31 11.47 -9.49 -12.26
CA SER A 31 10.50 -9.93 -13.27
C SER A 31 10.00 -11.34 -13.06
N ASP A 32 10.85 -12.24 -12.54
CA ASP A 32 10.45 -13.61 -12.24
C ASP A 32 11.28 -14.21 -11.10
N VAL A 33 10.67 -15.18 -10.42
CA VAL A 33 11.30 -15.92 -9.30
C VAL A 33 10.97 -17.39 -9.45
N ASP A 34 11.99 -18.23 -9.40
CA ASP A 34 11.81 -19.67 -9.24
C ASP A 34 12.50 -20.17 -7.96
N ILE A 35 11.80 -21.06 -7.25
CA ILE A 35 12.29 -21.67 -6.02
C ILE A 35 12.23 -23.19 -6.19
N THR A 36 13.38 -23.83 -6.22
CA THR A 36 13.52 -25.27 -6.40
C THR A 36 14.12 -25.89 -5.13
N LEU A 37 13.54 -27.01 -4.70
CA LEU A 37 14.05 -27.80 -3.60
C LEU A 37 14.86 -28.99 -4.16
N MET A 38 16.11 -29.11 -3.73
CA MET A 38 16.99 -30.21 -4.11
C MET A 38 17.34 -31.01 -2.85
N PRO A 39 17.20 -32.36 -2.85
CA PRO A 39 17.67 -33.19 -1.75
C PRO A 39 19.14 -32.91 -1.46
N ASP A 40 19.53 -32.91 -0.20
CA ASP A 40 20.95 -32.89 0.16
C ASP A 40 21.58 -34.25 -0.14
N SER A 41 22.76 -34.24 -0.74
CA SER A 41 23.47 -35.48 -1.12
C SER A 41 24.05 -36.24 0.08
N LEU A 42 24.22 -35.56 1.22
CA LEU A 42 24.87 -36.12 2.41
C LEU A 42 23.84 -36.43 3.53
N ASP A 43 22.69 -35.78 3.53
CA ASP A 43 21.67 -35.92 4.57
C ASP A 43 20.27 -35.91 3.94
N SER A 44 19.63 -37.06 3.85
CA SER A 44 18.29 -37.24 3.27
C SER A 44 17.18 -36.53 4.04
N THR A 45 17.43 -36.02 5.26
CA THR A 45 16.49 -35.26 6.06
C THR A 45 16.54 -33.76 5.77
N ARG A 46 17.50 -33.33 4.94
CA ARG A 46 17.71 -31.93 4.55
C ARG A 46 17.45 -31.72 3.07
N VAL A 47 17.09 -30.48 2.75
CA VAL A 47 16.99 -30.04 1.36
C VAL A 47 17.73 -28.71 1.19
N ASN A 48 18.36 -28.57 0.06
CA ASN A 48 18.94 -27.32 -0.40
C ASN A 48 17.89 -26.55 -1.20
N MET A 49 17.67 -25.30 -0.84
CA MET A 49 16.75 -24.44 -1.55
C MET A 49 17.53 -23.54 -2.49
N VAL A 50 17.24 -23.64 -3.78
CA VAL A 50 17.81 -22.80 -4.84
C VAL A 50 16.77 -21.77 -5.24
N ILE A 51 17.13 -20.49 -5.14
CA ILE A 51 16.27 -19.36 -5.52
C ILE A 51 16.91 -18.68 -6.71
N CYS A 52 16.23 -18.74 -7.86
CA CYS A 52 16.62 -18.08 -9.08
C CYS A 52 15.72 -16.86 -9.29
N THR A 53 16.30 -15.69 -9.48
CA THR A 53 15.57 -14.46 -9.79
C THR A 53 15.98 -13.96 -11.17
N ARG A 54 15.02 -13.37 -11.88
CA ARG A 54 15.28 -12.63 -13.11
C ARG A 54 15.01 -11.17 -12.84
N ASP A 55 15.97 -10.32 -13.15
CA ASP A 55 15.86 -8.89 -12.95
C ASP A 55 14.90 -8.25 -13.98
N SER A 56 14.31 -7.15 -13.59
CA SER A 56 13.50 -6.27 -14.43
C SER A 56 14.22 -4.95 -14.65
N TRP A 57 13.88 -4.27 -15.73
CA TRP A 57 14.30 -2.88 -15.94
C TRP A 57 13.68 -1.99 -14.87
N THR A 58 14.49 -1.18 -14.20
CA THR A 58 14.06 -0.41 -13.00
C THR A 58 13.77 1.06 -13.28
N ILE A 59 14.33 1.60 -14.37
CA ILE A 59 14.15 3.00 -14.73
C ILE A 59 12.94 3.14 -15.64
N SER A 60 12.03 4.05 -15.31
CA SER A 60 10.90 4.40 -16.16
C SER A 60 10.71 5.90 -16.27
N VAL A 61 10.15 6.31 -17.41
CA VAL A 61 9.72 7.69 -17.66
C VAL A 61 8.22 7.68 -17.84
N ASP A 62 7.55 8.50 -17.06
CA ASP A 62 6.10 8.64 -17.08
C ASP A 62 5.71 10.02 -17.60
N GLY A 63 4.54 10.12 -18.19
CA GLY A 63 3.97 11.38 -18.63
C GLY A 63 2.46 11.39 -18.46
N ALA A 64 1.92 12.48 -17.95
CA ALA A 64 0.47 12.69 -17.85
C ALA A 64 0.07 14.07 -18.36
N ILE A 65 -1.04 14.10 -19.10
CA ILE A 65 -1.64 15.33 -19.57
C ILE A 65 -2.94 15.54 -18.78
N HIS A 66 -2.97 16.62 -18.04
CA HIS A 66 -4.14 17.02 -17.26
C HIS A 66 -4.93 18.11 -17.99
N GLY A 67 -6.16 18.35 -17.56
CA GLY A 67 -6.96 19.47 -18.05
C GLY A 67 -6.26 20.82 -17.92
N GLU A 68 -6.77 21.85 -18.60
CA GLU A 68 -6.24 23.23 -18.57
C GLU A 68 -4.80 23.39 -19.15
N GLY A 69 -4.31 22.40 -19.88
CA GLY A 69 -2.98 22.44 -20.50
C GLY A 69 -1.83 22.09 -19.59
N ARG A 70 -2.10 21.51 -18.40
CA ARG A 70 -1.07 21.05 -17.48
C ARG A 70 -0.48 19.72 -17.92
N THR A 71 0.81 19.55 -17.69
CA THR A 71 1.54 18.33 -18.01
C THR A 71 2.47 17.97 -16.86
N MET A 72 2.56 16.69 -16.60
CA MET A 72 3.54 16.12 -15.68
C MET A 72 4.49 15.24 -16.49
N VAL A 73 5.77 15.33 -16.17
CA VAL A 73 6.80 14.38 -16.60
C VAL A 73 7.47 13.81 -15.37
N GLY A 74 7.52 12.48 -15.30
CA GLY A 74 8.09 11.72 -14.21
C GLY A 74 9.30 10.89 -14.65
N LEU A 75 10.28 10.78 -13.78
CA LEU A 75 11.38 9.84 -13.87
C LEU A 75 11.40 9.02 -12.59
N SER A 76 11.46 7.70 -12.71
CA SER A 76 11.55 6.82 -11.54
C SER A 76 12.62 5.75 -11.73
N ASP A 77 13.26 5.36 -10.62
CA ASP A 77 14.11 4.19 -10.51
C ASP A 77 13.60 3.33 -9.35
N ALA A 78 13.18 2.11 -9.65
CA ALA A 78 12.63 1.17 -8.68
C ALA A 78 13.69 0.37 -7.89
N ASN A 79 14.96 0.61 -8.17
CA ASN A 79 16.08 -0.06 -7.49
C ASN A 79 17.29 0.87 -7.38
N ILE A 80 17.06 2.09 -6.90
CA ILE A 80 18.12 3.11 -6.85
C ILE A 80 19.36 2.60 -6.12
N PHE A 81 20.51 2.75 -6.73
CA PHE A 81 21.82 2.24 -6.27
C PHE A 81 21.85 0.74 -5.97
N GLY A 82 20.90 -0.06 -6.46
CA GLY A 82 20.82 -1.49 -6.16
C GLY A 82 20.32 -1.82 -4.74
N TRP A 83 19.75 -0.85 -4.03
CA TRP A 83 19.27 -1.02 -2.65
C TRP A 83 17.86 -1.59 -2.54
N GLY A 84 17.15 -1.73 -3.67
CA GLY A 84 15.76 -2.16 -3.71
C GLY A 84 14.78 -1.08 -3.26
N ASN A 85 15.21 0.18 -3.22
CA ASN A 85 14.37 1.32 -2.90
C ASN A 85 13.90 2.00 -4.18
N THR A 86 12.71 2.58 -4.15
CA THR A 86 12.15 3.33 -5.28
C THR A 86 12.32 4.83 -5.04
N LEU A 87 12.86 5.53 -6.02
CA LEU A 87 12.86 6.99 -6.08
C LEU A 87 12.08 7.43 -7.31
N LYS A 88 11.14 8.36 -7.12
CA LYS A 88 10.39 8.95 -8.21
C LYS A 88 10.44 10.47 -8.12
N PHE A 89 10.68 11.11 -9.24
CA PHE A 89 10.74 12.55 -9.39
C PHE A 89 9.75 12.97 -10.47
N ASN A 90 8.78 13.80 -10.11
CA ASN A 90 7.79 14.35 -11.02
C ASN A 90 7.99 15.85 -11.13
N THR A 91 7.95 16.37 -12.34
CA THR A 91 7.94 17.81 -12.64
C THR A 91 6.65 18.18 -13.36
N ASN A 92 6.08 19.32 -12.97
CA ASN A 92 4.83 19.83 -13.52
C ASN A 92 5.05 21.14 -14.25
N PHE A 93 4.43 21.32 -15.41
CA PHE A 93 4.50 22.53 -16.20
C PHE A 93 3.22 22.76 -17.01
N SER A 94 2.95 24.00 -17.36
CA SER A 94 1.88 24.39 -18.26
C SER A 94 2.34 24.28 -19.72
N ARG A 95 1.55 23.64 -20.58
CA ARG A 95 1.82 23.60 -22.02
C ARG A 95 1.49 24.91 -22.74
N LYS A 96 0.70 25.80 -22.13
CA LYS A 96 0.27 27.05 -22.76
C LYS A 96 1.37 28.09 -22.80
N ASP A 97 2.16 28.16 -21.72
CA ASP A 97 3.15 29.19 -21.50
C ASP A 97 4.47 28.64 -20.96
N PHE A 98 4.60 27.32 -20.88
CA PHE A 98 5.74 26.62 -20.30
C PHE A 98 6.07 27.05 -18.86
N SER A 99 5.11 27.64 -18.16
CA SER A 99 5.32 28.01 -16.75
C SER A 99 5.52 26.77 -15.90
N TYR A 100 6.47 26.88 -14.95
CA TYR A 100 6.83 25.83 -14.03
C TYR A 100 5.80 25.72 -12.92
N GLY A 101 5.23 24.51 -12.73
CA GLY A 101 4.21 24.21 -11.72
C GLY A 101 4.76 23.69 -10.41
N GLY A 102 5.95 23.09 -10.42
CA GLY A 102 6.57 22.52 -9.23
C GLY A 102 7.04 21.08 -9.43
N ASN A 103 7.71 20.56 -8.40
CA ASN A 103 8.20 19.19 -8.34
C ASN A 103 7.61 18.44 -7.16
N ILE A 104 7.48 17.12 -7.34
CA ILE A 104 7.14 16.17 -6.28
C ILE A 104 8.20 15.07 -6.29
N VAL A 105 8.74 14.76 -5.13
CA VAL A 105 9.69 13.66 -4.90
C VAL A 105 9.03 12.62 -4.03
N GLU A 106 9.08 11.37 -4.47
CA GLU A 106 8.57 10.21 -3.72
C GLU A 106 9.73 9.23 -3.50
N TYR A 107 9.85 8.72 -2.28
CA TYR A 107 10.88 7.75 -1.93
C TYR A 107 10.26 6.63 -1.09
N GLU A 108 10.46 5.38 -1.51
CA GLU A 108 9.94 4.21 -0.82
C GLU A 108 11.06 3.22 -0.51
N ILE A 109 11.07 2.73 0.73
CA ILE A 109 11.93 1.66 1.21
C ILE A 109 11.04 0.46 1.55
N PRO A 110 10.90 -0.55 0.67
CA PRO A 110 9.90 -1.60 0.83
C PRO A 110 10.24 -2.68 1.87
N ASN A 111 11.43 -2.66 2.45
CA ASN A 111 11.84 -3.60 3.49
C ASN A 111 12.97 -2.99 4.32
N VAL A 112 12.61 -2.11 5.25
CA VAL A 112 13.58 -1.41 6.11
C VAL A 112 14.41 -2.43 6.89
N LEU A 113 15.68 -2.52 6.58
CA LEU A 113 16.67 -3.39 7.25
C LEU A 113 16.26 -4.88 7.35
N GLY A 114 15.38 -5.37 6.47
CA GLY A 114 14.90 -6.76 6.51
C GLY A 114 13.80 -7.04 7.54
N SER A 115 13.17 -6.00 8.07
CA SER A 115 12.10 -6.08 9.07
C SER A 115 10.70 -6.28 8.48
N PHE A 116 10.57 -6.22 7.15
CA PHE A 116 9.33 -6.20 6.39
C PHE A 116 8.46 -4.96 6.65
N TYR A 117 9.00 -3.91 7.26
CA TYR A 117 8.38 -2.60 7.27
C TYR A 117 8.68 -1.88 5.96
N THR A 118 7.66 -1.25 5.41
CA THR A 118 7.80 -0.29 4.30
C THR A 118 7.78 1.11 4.87
N ALA A 119 8.77 1.91 4.52
CA ALA A 119 8.77 3.35 4.80
C ALA A 119 8.58 4.11 3.50
N ASP A 120 7.70 5.09 3.50
CA ASP A 120 7.44 5.96 2.37
C ASP A 120 7.50 7.43 2.77
N PHE A 121 7.99 8.22 1.84
CA PHE A 121 8.11 9.67 1.97
C PHE A 121 7.73 10.31 0.64
N SER A 122 6.90 11.35 0.69
CA SER A 122 6.56 12.17 -0.47
C SER A 122 6.55 13.63 -0.06
N ALA A 123 7.22 14.48 -0.81
CA ALA A 123 7.20 15.92 -0.60
C ALA A 123 7.28 16.67 -1.91
N GLY A 124 6.55 17.77 -2.01
CA GLY A 124 6.62 18.61 -3.18
C GLY A 124 5.43 19.54 -3.35
N ARG A 125 5.36 20.10 -4.53
CA ARG A 125 4.25 20.95 -4.94
C ARG A 125 3.95 20.77 -6.43
N ASP A 126 2.71 21.03 -6.78
CA ASP A 126 2.27 21.32 -8.14
C ASP A 126 1.61 22.70 -8.22
N PHE A 127 0.89 23.00 -9.29
CA PHE A 127 0.21 24.29 -9.49
C PHE A 127 -0.80 24.64 -8.37
N TYR A 128 -1.41 23.65 -7.74
CA TYR A 128 -2.52 23.83 -6.80
C TYR A 128 -2.28 23.19 -5.45
N ASN A 129 -1.37 22.24 -5.39
CA ASN A 129 -1.13 21.45 -4.19
C ASN A 129 0.32 21.60 -3.72
N SER A 130 0.48 21.48 -2.43
CA SER A 130 1.77 21.25 -1.78
C SER A 130 1.55 20.18 -0.73
N GLU A 131 2.40 19.18 -0.69
CA GLU A 131 2.24 18.02 0.15
C GLU A 131 3.54 17.61 0.84
N LEU A 132 3.37 17.07 2.03
CA LEU A 132 4.35 16.31 2.77
C LEU A 132 3.65 15.08 3.31
N ASN A 133 4.06 13.91 2.87
CA ASN A 133 3.53 12.63 3.33
C ASN A 133 4.67 11.78 3.87
N MET A 134 4.43 11.10 4.98
CA MET A 134 5.35 10.15 5.60
C MET A 134 4.57 8.93 6.06
N GLY A 135 5.10 7.75 5.81
CA GLY A 135 4.48 6.51 6.19
C GLY A 135 5.49 5.48 6.68
N LEU A 136 5.07 4.69 7.64
CA LEU A 136 5.74 3.45 8.05
C LEU A 136 4.67 2.40 8.27
N ARG A 137 4.73 1.30 7.52
CA ARG A 137 3.73 0.25 7.61
C ARG A 137 4.34 -1.14 7.48
N LYS A 138 3.74 -2.10 8.15
CA LYS A 138 3.93 -3.53 7.97
C LYS A 138 2.56 -4.18 7.85
N GLU A 139 2.34 -4.90 6.78
CA GLU A 139 1.12 -5.66 6.53
C GLU A 139 1.25 -7.11 7.02
N PHE A 140 0.13 -7.83 7.08
CA PHE A 140 0.16 -9.28 7.32
C PHE A 140 0.89 -10.00 6.20
N ILE A 141 2.04 -10.59 6.51
CA ILE A 141 2.84 -11.35 5.56
C ILE A 141 2.59 -12.85 5.71
N ARG A 142 2.27 -13.30 6.92
CA ARG A 142 2.00 -14.71 7.28
C ARG A 142 0.57 -14.85 7.77
N PRO A 143 -0.01 -16.07 7.69
CA PRO A 143 -1.36 -16.33 8.22
C PRO A 143 -1.51 -16.04 9.72
N THR A 144 -0.44 -16.23 10.50
CA THR A 144 -0.34 -15.77 11.89
C THR A 144 0.74 -14.70 11.95
N ASP A 145 0.33 -13.46 12.05
CA ASP A 145 1.22 -12.30 12.00
C ASP A 145 0.56 -11.09 12.67
N TYR A 146 1.26 -9.97 12.65
CA TYR A 146 0.74 -8.67 13.04
C TYR A 146 0.93 -7.66 11.91
N GLU A 147 0.06 -6.70 11.85
CA GLU A 147 0.20 -5.49 11.04
C GLU A 147 0.28 -4.28 11.95
N ILE A 148 0.94 -3.25 11.48
CA ILE A 148 1.00 -1.95 12.12
C ILE A 148 1.33 -0.90 11.07
N GLY A 149 0.76 0.28 11.22
CA GLY A 149 1.08 1.38 10.34
C GLY A 149 0.84 2.71 11.00
N LEU A 150 1.59 3.68 10.53
CA LEU A 150 1.47 5.09 10.88
C LEU A 150 1.71 5.91 9.64
N THR A 151 0.77 6.77 9.29
CA THR A 151 0.94 7.75 8.21
C THR A 151 0.62 9.15 8.69
N TYR A 152 1.40 10.09 8.24
CA TYR A 152 1.20 11.52 8.47
C TYR A 152 1.18 12.24 7.14
N SER A 153 0.25 13.19 6.97
CA SER A 153 0.23 14.08 5.83
C SER A 153 -0.07 15.53 6.22
N ASP A 154 0.65 16.47 5.62
CA ASP A 154 0.36 17.91 5.64
C ASP A 154 0.13 18.34 4.19
N VAL A 155 -1.13 18.60 3.85
CA VAL A 155 -1.54 18.90 2.48
C VAL A 155 -2.13 20.30 2.43
N LYS A 156 -1.65 21.06 1.47
CA LYS A 156 -2.19 22.37 1.11
C LYS A 156 -2.70 22.30 -0.32
N SER A 157 -3.98 22.54 -0.52
CA SER A 157 -4.60 22.44 -1.84
C SER A 157 -5.47 23.65 -2.15
N LYS A 158 -5.43 24.09 -3.40
CA LYS A 158 -6.35 25.12 -3.91
C LYS A 158 -7.54 24.44 -4.55
N ARG A 159 -8.73 24.56 -3.96
CA ARG A 159 -9.97 23.97 -4.46
C ARG A 159 -10.94 25.05 -4.88
N TYR A 160 -11.57 24.86 -6.03
CA TYR A 160 -12.67 25.68 -6.48
C TYR A 160 -13.92 25.33 -5.68
N MET A 161 -14.53 26.34 -5.06
CA MET A 161 -15.76 26.22 -4.28
C MET A 161 -16.91 26.80 -5.10
N ILE A 162 -17.80 25.92 -5.55
CA ILE A 162 -18.94 26.31 -6.42
C ILE A 162 -19.82 27.35 -5.74
N ASP A 163 -20.10 27.17 -4.45
CA ASP A 163 -21.00 28.08 -3.68
C ASP A 163 -20.47 29.52 -3.56
N LEU A 164 -19.15 29.70 -3.69
CA LEU A 164 -18.46 30.97 -3.54
C LEU A 164 -17.92 31.53 -4.87
N ASP A 165 -18.08 30.76 -5.95
CA ASP A 165 -17.53 31.07 -7.28
C ASP A 165 -16.03 31.49 -7.23
N THR A 166 -15.29 30.87 -6.33
CA THR A 166 -13.87 31.21 -6.12
C THR A 166 -13.03 30.00 -5.70
N SER A 167 -11.73 30.12 -5.89
CA SER A 167 -10.78 29.09 -5.43
C SER A 167 -10.22 29.46 -4.07
N LEU A 168 -10.42 28.60 -3.09
CA LEU A 168 -9.93 28.74 -1.75
C LEU A 168 -8.77 27.79 -1.46
N LEU A 169 -7.87 28.26 -0.60
CA LEU A 169 -6.75 27.48 -0.12
C LEU A 169 -7.18 26.69 1.13
N ILE A 170 -7.12 25.38 1.03
CA ILE A 170 -7.37 24.46 2.14
C ILE A 170 -6.04 23.90 2.61
N LYS A 171 -5.82 23.89 3.93
CA LYS A 171 -4.67 23.23 4.54
C LYS A 171 -5.17 22.27 5.61
N VAL A 172 -4.78 20.98 5.45
CA VAL A 172 -5.18 19.89 6.35
C VAL A 172 -3.95 19.07 6.74
N ARG A 173 -3.93 18.65 8.01
CA ARG A 173 -3.01 17.68 8.55
C ARG A 173 -3.79 16.43 8.92
N ASN A 174 -3.33 15.30 8.47
CA ASN A 174 -3.92 14.01 8.79
C ASN A 174 -2.88 13.14 9.50
N LEU A 175 -3.33 12.37 10.46
CA LEU A 175 -2.61 11.25 11.03
C LEU A 175 -3.52 10.03 10.94
N ASP A 176 -2.93 8.88 10.63
CA ASP A 176 -3.62 7.62 10.60
C ASP A 176 -2.68 6.55 11.17
N ALA A 177 -3.10 5.91 12.25
CA ALA A 177 -2.36 4.88 12.95
C ALA A 177 -3.24 3.65 13.09
N TRP A 178 -2.73 2.49 12.70
CA TRP A 178 -3.47 1.23 12.81
C TRP A 178 -2.57 0.09 13.27
N GLY A 179 -3.18 -0.91 13.82
CA GLY A 179 -2.51 -2.15 14.18
C GLY A 179 -3.49 -3.30 14.28
N GLY A 180 -2.98 -4.51 14.04
CA GLY A 180 -3.80 -5.70 14.05
C GLY A 180 -2.98 -6.96 14.27
N LYS A 181 -3.69 -8.03 14.58
CA LYS A 181 -3.10 -9.36 14.75
C LYS A 181 -3.97 -10.40 14.10
N SER A 182 -3.35 -11.28 13.33
CA SER A 182 -4.00 -12.44 12.73
C SER A 182 -3.54 -13.73 13.37
N ARG A 183 -4.41 -14.74 13.37
CA ARG A 183 -4.13 -16.11 13.81
C ARG A 183 -4.77 -17.12 12.88
N TYR A 184 -3.97 -18.03 12.37
CA TYR A 184 -4.47 -19.13 11.56
C TYR A 184 -5.10 -20.23 12.41
N ILE A 185 -6.30 -20.65 12.02
CA ILE A 185 -7.08 -21.70 12.71
C ILE A 185 -7.19 -22.89 11.76
N ARG A 186 -6.51 -23.98 12.11
CA ARG A 186 -6.44 -25.21 11.30
C ARG A 186 -7.80 -25.84 11.06
N SER A 187 -8.68 -25.89 12.08
CA SER A 187 -9.99 -26.56 12.00
C SER A 187 -10.89 -26.00 10.89
N ILE A 188 -10.82 -24.69 10.62
CA ILE A 188 -11.61 -24.04 9.58
C ILE A 188 -10.77 -23.66 8.35
N ASN A 189 -9.45 -23.96 8.39
CA ASN A 189 -8.49 -23.60 7.33
C ASN A 189 -8.58 -22.13 6.92
N SER A 190 -8.63 -21.24 7.90
CA SER A 190 -8.82 -19.80 7.73
C SER A 190 -8.10 -19.02 8.81
N SER A 191 -7.81 -17.75 8.58
CA SER A 191 -7.23 -16.85 9.56
C SER A 191 -8.30 -15.90 10.10
N ILE A 192 -8.32 -15.75 11.42
CA ILE A 192 -9.08 -14.70 12.10
C ILE A 192 -8.12 -13.56 12.40
N TYR A 193 -8.60 -12.33 12.26
CA TYR A 193 -7.82 -11.14 12.61
C TYR A 193 -8.68 -10.11 13.36
N PHE A 194 -7.99 -9.31 14.15
CA PHE A 194 -8.52 -8.14 14.84
C PHE A 194 -7.64 -6.96 14.54
N THR A 195 -8.25 -5.82 14.25
CA THR A 195 -7.58 -4.57 13.92
C THR A 195 -8.16 -3.41 14.73
N GLY A 196 -7.32 -2.43 15.01
CA GLY A 196 -7.73 -1.13 15.53
C GLY A 196 -7.09 -0.03 14.70
N ARG A 197 -7.81 1.07 14.51
CA ARG A 197 -7.35 2.23 13.74
C ARG A 197 -7.78 3.50 14.46
N TYR A 198 -6.85 4.43 14.57
CA TYR A 198 -7.10 5.79 14.98
C TYR A 198 -6.71 6.73 13.84
N SER A 199 -7.57 7.67 13.52
CA SER A 199 -7.29 8.69 12.52
C SER A 199 -7.80 10.04 12.98
N TYR A 200 -7.09 11.10 12.57
CA TYR A 200 -7.59 12.45 12.72
C TYR A 200 -7.34 13.29 11.48
N ALA A 201 -8.17 14.32 11.30
CA ALA A 201 -7.96 15.42 10.36
C ALA A 201 -8.11 16.76 11.09
N ARG A 202 -7.17 17.67 10.83
CA ARG A 202 -7.18 19.04 11.39
C ARG A 202 -6.94 20.04 10.27
N PHE A 203 -7.92 20.90 10.08
CA PHE A 203 -7.90 21.94 9.06
C PHE A 203 -7.38 23.25 9.66
N SER A 204 -6.16 23.65 9.29
CA SER A 204 -5.60 24.93 9.72
C SER A 204 -5.99 26.10 8.81
N ARG A 205 -6.48 25.82 7.61
CA ARG A 205 -7.05 26.78 6.68
C ARG A 205 -8.14 26.14 5.84
N ARG A 206 -9.32 26.71 5.86
CA ARG A 206 -10.52 26.20 5.14
C ARG A 206 -11.55 27.34 5.01
N PRO A 207 -12.58 27.22 4.15
CA PRO A 207 -13.74 28.09 4.14
C PRO A 207 -14.53 27.98 5.45
N LEU A 208 -15.53 28.82 5.58
CA LEU A 208 -16.48 28.73 6.69
C LEU A 208 -17.15 27.36 6.72
N VAL A 209 -17.22 26.77 7.89
CA VAL A 209 -17.89 25.49 8.15
C VAL A 209 -18.99 25.68 9.18
N ALA A 210 -20.01 24.85 9.10
CA ALA A 210 -21.12 24.80 10.06
C ALA A 210 -21.66 23.36 10.10
N PRO A 211 -22.50 22.95 11.06
CA PRO A 211 -22.97 21.58 11.20
C PRO A 211 -23.45 20.91 9.91
N ASN A 212 -24.14 21.66 9.05
CA ASN A 212 -24.65 21.17 7.78
C ASN A 212 -23.97 21.80 6.56
N HIS A 213 -22.85 22.49 6.76
CA HIS A 213 -22.13 23.17 5.69
C HIS A 213 -20.68 22.70 5.63
N ASN A 214 -20.24 22.24 4.46
CA ASN A 214 -18.92 21.71 4.21
C ASN A 214 -18.48 20.57 5.18
N PRO A 215 -19.29 19.51 5.39
CA PRO A 215 -18.96 18.47 6.38
C PRO A 215 -17.65 17.75 6.10
N ALA A 216 -17.22 17.65 4.83
CA ALA A 216 -15.94 17.06 4.44
C ALA A 216 -14.70 17.89 4.88
N LEU A 217 -14.92 19.09 5.41
CA LEU A 217 -13.87 19.98 5.90
C LEU A 217 -13.93 20.18 7.42
N HIS A 218 -14.73 19.39 8.12
CA HIS A 218 -14.77 19.40 9.58
C HIS A 218 -13.54 18.70 10.17
N ASP A 219 -13.07 19.22 11.29
CA ASP A 219 -12.07 18.52 12.10
C ASP A 219 -12.69 17.29 12.73
N TYR A 220 -11.95 16.19 12.77
CA TYR A 220 -12.42 14.97 13.42
C TYR A 220 -11.28 14.13 14.00
N ASP A 221 -11.64 13.30 14.97
CA ASP A 221 -10.92 12.14 15.45
C ASP A 221 -11.81 10.91 15.25
N ALA A 222 -11.25 9.78 14.89
CA ALA A 222 -12.00 8.56 14.73
C ALA A 222 -11.24 7.36 15.30
N MET A 223 -11.97 6.47 15.95
CA MET A 223 -11.49 5.19 16.44
C MET A 223 -12.34 4.08 15.85
N LEU A 224 -11.72 3.17 15.11
CA LEU A 224 -12.38 2.05 14.48
C LEU A 224 -11.76 0.74 14.95
N PHE A 225 -12.60 -0.28 15.13
CA PHE A 225 -12.20 -1.64 15.47
C PHE A 225 -12.78 -2.60 14.46
N GLY A 226 -11.95 -3.48 13.93
CA GLY A 226 -12.32 -4.49 12.96
C GLY A 226 -12.08 -5.90 13.48
N ALA A 227 -12.97 -6.81 13.12
CA ALA A 227 -12.78 -8.23 13.29
C ALA A 227 -13.13 -8.93 11.98
N GLY A 228 -12.30 -9.86 11.55
CA GLY A 228 -12.53 -10.52 10.27
C GLY A 228 -11.98 -11.93 10.20
N LEU A 229 -12.45 -12.60 9.17
CA LEU A 229 -12.07 -13.95 8.79
C LEU A 229 -11.66 -13.96 7.33
N TYR A 230 -10.48 -14.51 7.03
CA TYR A 230 -10.08 -14.68 5.64
C TYR A 230 -9.45 -16.04 5.38
N ARG A 231 -9.64 -16.50 4.15
CA ARG A 231 -8.98 -17.66 3.60
C ARG A 231 -8.41 -17.28 2.26
N GLU A 232 -7.15 -17.48 2.09
CA GLU A 232 -6.45 -17.13 0.86
C GLU A 232 -5.77 -18.39 0.31
N LYS A 233 -5.98 -18.64 -0.96
CA LYS A 233 -5.30 -19.64 -1.77
C LYS A 233 -4.80 -18.96 -3.02
N PHE A 234 -3.73 -19.47 -3.57
CA PHE A 234 -3.14 -18.90 -4.77
C PHE A 234 -3.25 -19.89 -5.91
N TYR A 235 -3.78 -19.41 -7.01
CA TYR A 235 -3.84 -20.13 -8.26
C TYR A 235 -2.83 -19.56 -9.24
N SER A 236 -2.01 -20.41 -9.86
CA SER A 236 -1.03 -20.00 -10.85
C SER A 236 -1.67 -19.94 -12.23
N ALA A 237 -1.63 -18.78 -12.87
CA ALA A 237 -2.13 -18.56 -14.23
C ALA A 237 -1.04 -17.87 -15.07
N ASN A 238 -1.19 -17.92 -16.38
CA ASN A 238 -0.31 -17.23 -17.31
C ASN A 238 -1.12 -16.21 -18.13
N MET A 239 -0.53 -15.10 -18.51
CA MET A 239 -1.08 -14.12 -19.46
C MET A 239 -2.39 -13.44 -19.04
N ILE A 240 -2.59 -13.16 -17.76
CA ILE A 240 -3.79 -12.43 -17.31
C ILE A 240 -3.54 -10.91 -17.32
N TYR A 241 -2.44 -10.47 -16.71
CA TYR A 241 -2.06 -9.04 -16.65
C TYR A 241 -0.80 -8.72 -17.45
N GLY A 242 0.04 -9.71 -17.75
CA GLY A 242 1.29 -9.50 -18.48
C GLY A 242 1.65 -10.63 -19.43
N PHE A 243 2.23 -10.26 -20.59
CA PHE A 243 2.71 -11.24 -21.57
C PHE A 243 3.93 -12.01 -21.03
N GLY A 244 3.86 -13.36 -21.05
CA GLY A 244 4.99 -14.23 -20.74
C GLY A 244 5.32 -14.37 -19.25
N THR A 245 4.53 -13.80 -18.35
CA THR A 245 4.71 -13.92 -16.91
C THR A 245 3.75 -14.92 -16.30
N ARG A 246 4.23 -15.70 -15.33
CA ARG A 246 3.39 -16.56 -14.52
C ARG A 246 2.87 -15.75 -13.34
N GLU A 247 1.55 -15.63 -13.25
CA GLU A 247 0.85 -14.84 -12.24
C GLU A 247 0.22 -15.74 -11.18
N TYR A 248 0.13 -15.25 -9.94
CA TYR A 248 -0.56 -15.93 -8.85
C TYR A 248 -1.78 -15.11 -8.47
N LEU A 249 -2.94 -15.64 -8.78
CA LEU A 249 -4.21 -15.02 -8.45
C LEU A 249 -4.66 -15.49 -7.08
N ALA A 250 -4.98 -14.56 -6.22
CA ALA A 250 -5.58 -14.85 -4.93
C ALA A 250 -7.02 -15.32 -5.12
N THR A 251 -7.35 -16.46 -4.53
CA THR A 251 -8.71 -17.02 -4.48
C THR A 251 -9.08 -17.28 -3.02
N GLY A 252 -10.35 -17.25 -2.71
CA GLY A 252 -10.84 -17.47 -1.36
C GLY A 252 -11.90 -16.48 -0.95
N TYR A 253 -11.94 -16.13 0.31
CA TYR A 253 -12.90 -15.16 0.84
C TYR A 253 -12.30 -14.32 1.97
N LYS A 254 -12.86 -13.14 2.14
CA LYS A 254 -12.65 -12.25 3.28
C LYS A 254 -14.01 -11.75 3.74
N ALA A 255 -14.30 -11.90 5.02
CA ALA A 255 -15.45 -11.31 5.69
C ALA A 255 -14.93 -10.43 6.83
N GLU A 256 -15.42 -9.22 6.96
CA GLU A 256 -14.97 -8.25 7.93
C GLU A 256 -16.15 -7.44 8.47
N LEU A 257 -16.16 -7.26 9.78
CA LEU A 257 -17.02 -6.30 10.49
C LEU A 257 -16.15 -5.21 11.06
N VAL A 258 -16.56 -3.96 10.86
CA VAL A 258 -15.88 -2.79 11.41
C VAL A 258 -16.90 -1.94 12.15
N GLY A 259 -16.59 -1.59 13.38
CA GLY A 259 -17.40 -0.66 14.18
C GLY A 259 -16.50 0.39 14.83
N GLY A 260 -17.07 1.53 15.12
CA GLY A 260 -16.32 2.59 15.76
C GLY A 260 -17.09 3.87 15.97
N TYR A 261 -16.34 4.87 16.35
CA TYR A 261 -16.87 6.17 16.70
C TYR A 261 -15.96 7.29 16.20
N SER A 262 -16.57 8.34 15.70
CA SER A 262 -15.89 9.55 15.28
C SER A 262 -16.37 10.74 16.09
N TRP A 263 -15.44 11.47 16.66
CA TRP A 263 -15.67 12.75 17.36
C TRP A 263 -15.42 13.87 16.37
N GLY A 264 -16.47 14.49 15.92
CA GLY A 264 -16.42 15.59 14.94
C GLY A 264 -16.44 16.96 15.63
N GLU A 265 -16.09 17.97 14.87
CA GLU A 265 -16.16 19.38 15.34
C GLU A 265 -17.58 19.83 15.69
N PHE A 266 -18.58 19.31 14.97
CA PHE A 266 -19.97 19.66 15.16
C PHE A 266 -20.85 18.46 15.50
N ASN A 267 -20.54 17.29 14.96
CA ASN A 267 -21.34 16.08 15.12
C ASN A 267 -20.43 14.89 15.40
N ASP A 268 -20.88 14.08 16.33
CA ASP A 268 -20.29 12.78 16.59
C ASP A 268 -21.02 11.70 15.81
N GLU A 269 -20.32 10.69 15.31
CA GLU A 269 -20.91 9.68 14.44
C GLU A 269 -20.48 8.26 14.87
N MET A 270 -21.43 7.35 14.89
CA MET A 270 -21.15 5.92 14.99
C MET A 270 -20.98 5.32 13.60
N TYR A 271 -19.97 4.50 13.45
CA TYR A 271 -19.72 3.74 12.23
C TYR A 271 -19.95 2.24 12.46
N LEU A 272 -20.68 1.62 11.57
CA LEU A 272 -20.80 0.17 11.48
C LEU A 272 -20.75 -0.24 10.00
N GLY A 273 -19.80 -1.10 9.67
CA GLY A 273 -19.60 -1.57 8.30
C GLY A 273 -19.37 -3.08 8.25
N MET A 274 -19.85 -3.70 7.20
CA MET A 274 -19.59 -5.09 6.88
C MET A 274 -19.08 -5.20 5.46
N THR A 275 -18.02 -5.97 5.27
CA THR A 275 -17.47 -6.26 3.94
C THR A 275 -17.36 -7.76 3.76
N TYR A 276 -17.82 -8.26 2.61
CA TYR A 276 -17.60 -9.63 2.18
C TYR A 276 -17.05 -9.62 0.76
N THR A 277 -15.91 -10.27 0.59
CA THR A 277 -15.25 -10.42 -0.71
C THR A 277 -14.98 -11.89 -0.96
N THR A 278 -15.30 -12.36 -2.14
CA THR A 278 -14.96 -13.73 -2.56
C THR A 278 -14.38 -13.71 -3.96
N GLY A 279 -13.37 -14.52 -4.18
CA GLY A 279 -12.73 -14.74 -5.47
C GLY A 279 -12.56 -16.22 -5.74
N GLY A 280 -12.90 -16.65 -6.94
CA GLY A 280 -12.77 -18.04 -7.36
C GLY A 280 -12.46 -18.15 -8.84
N PHE A 281 -11.82 -19.24 -9.23
CA PHE A 281 -11.64 -19.64 -10.63
C PHE A 281 -12.72 -20.65 -10.99
N ARG A 282 -13.37 -20.41 -12.11
CA ARG A 282 -14.23 -21.41 -12.75
C ARG A 282 -13.56 -21.79 -14.07
N SER A 283 -13.12 -23.04 -14.20
CA SER A 283 -12.73 -23.57 -15.50
C SER A 283 -14.00 -23.63 -16.37
N VAL A 284 -13.98 -22.99 -17.51
CA VAL A 284 -14.98 -23.15 -18.57
C VAL A 284 -14.59 -24.35 -19.40
#